data_197236b11d5bc87d40156d3493f0ff8d
#
_entry.id   197236b11d5bc87d40156d3493f0ff8d
#
_cell.length_a   1.000
_cell.length_b   1.000
_cell.length_c   1.000
_cell.angle_alpha   90.00
_cell.angle_beta   90.00
_cell.angle_gamma   90.00
#
_symmetry.space_group_name_H-M   'P 1'
#
loop_
_entity.id
_entity.type
_entity.pdbx_description
1 polymer ?
#
loop_
_entity_poly.entity_id
_entity_poly.type
_entity_poly.pdbx_seq_one_letter_code
_entity_poly.pdbx_strand_id
1 'polypeptide(L)'
;MAKEFKRYLVTSALPYANGPVHIGHLAGVYIPSDIYTRYLRLRGRDVISVCGSDEHGVPITIKARKEGVTPQQIVDRYHNLIKKSFEGLGMSF
;
A
#
# COMPACT_ATOMS: atom_id res chain seq x y z
N MET A 1 -25.79 0.18 22.45
CA MET A 1 -24.44 0.67 22.80
C MET A 1 -23.42 0.20 21.79
N ALA A 2 -22.52 1.06 21.41
CA ALA A 2 -21.43 0.69 20.52
C ALA A 2 -20.49 -0.30 21.24
N LYS A 3 -20.16 -1.39 20.57
CA LYS A 3 -19.22 -2.37 21.09
C LYS A 3 -17.79 -1.84 20.94
N GLU A 4 -17.03 -1.82 22.02
CA GLU A 4 -15.61 -1.51 21.97
C GLU A 4 -14.80 -2.76 21.64
N PHE A 5 -13.88 -2.63 20.69
CA PHE A 5 -12.96 -3.70 20.34
C PHE A 5 -11.61 -3.48 21.04
N LYS A 6 -10.97 -4.58 21.40
CA LYS A 6 -9.64 -4.52 22.04
C LYS A 6 -8.54 -4.27 21.02
N ARG A 7 -8.71 -4.76 19.81
CA ARG A 7 -7.71 -4.68 18.73
C ARG A 7 -8.36 -4.35 17.42
N TYR A 8 -7.58 -3.68 16.58
CA TYR A 8 -8.01 -3.27 15.25
C TYR A 8 -6.96 -3.72 14.24
N LEU A 9 -7.42 -4.33 13.16
CA LEU A 9 -6.59 -4.65 12.00
C LEU A 9 -7.12 -3.84 10.83
N VAL A 10 -6.27 -2.97 10.29
CA VAL A 10 -6.60 -2.17 9.11
C VAL A 10 -5.85 -2.76 7.92
N THR A 11 -6.58 -3.18 6.91
CA THR A 11 -6.02 -3.70 5.67
C THR A 11 -6.34 -2.78 4.52
N SER A 12 -5.46 -2.73 3.53
CA SER A 12 -5.66 -1.95 2.31
C SER A 12 -5.48 -2.84 1.10
N ALA A 13 -6.18 -2.53 0.02
CA ALA A 13 -6.00 -3.22 -1.24
C ALA A 13 -4.55 -3.13 -1.69
N LEU A 14 -4.00 -4.22 -2.22
CA LEU A 14 -2.61 -4.28 -2.66
C LEU A 14 -2.42 -3.43 -3.91
N PRO A 15 -1.55 -2.41 -3.89
CA PRO A 15 -1.23 -1.69 -5.12
C PRO A 15 -0.43 -2.59 -6.06
N TYR A 16 -0.69 -2.48 -7.35
CA TYR A 16 -0.03 -3.30 -8.35
C TYR A 16 1.39 -2.77 -8.65
N ALA A 17 2.39 -3.63 -8.53
CA ALA A 17 3.81 -3.27 -8.72
C ALA A 17 4.19 -3.18 -10.21
N ASN A 18 3.41 -2.43 -10.98
CA ASN A 18 3.55 -2.22 -12.41
C ASN A 18 3.63 -0.72 -12.79
N GLY A 19 3.57 0.14 -11.82
CA GLY A 19 3.62 1.58 -12.01
C GLY A 19 3.54 2.33 -10.69
N PRO A 20 3.71 3.66 -10.74
CA PRO A 20 3.55 4.48 -9.53
C PRO A 20 2.08 4.53 -9.11
N VAL A 21 1.84 4.79 -7.83
CA VAL A 21 0.51 5.16 -7.38
C VAL A 21 0.20 6.60 -7.81
N HIS A 22 -1.05 6.87 -8.11
CA HIS A 22 -1.51 8.21 -8.45
C HIS A 22 -2.53 8.72 -7.43
N ILE A 23 -2.96 9.96 -7.58
CA ILE A 23 -3.85 10.61 -6.61
C ILE A 23 -5.17 9.88 -6.41
N GLY A 24 -5.68 9.20 -7.43
CA GLY A 24 -6.89 8.38 -7.31
C GLY A 24 -6.70 7.19 -6.37
N HIS A 25 -5.57 6.51 -6.44
CA HIS A 25 -5.21 5.45 -5.50
C HIS A 25 -5.11 5.99 -4.07
N LEU A 26 -4.43 7.12 -3.90
CA LEU A 26 -4.22 7.72 -2.59
C LEU A 26 -5.53 8.18 -1.96
N ALA A 27 -6.33 8.93 -2.71
CA ALA A 27 -7.60 9.47 -2.22
C ALA A 27 -8.66 8.39 -1.99
N GLY A 28 -8.66 7.34 -2.80
CA GLY A 28 -9.68 6.29 -2.73
C GLY A 28 -9.45 5.25 -1.64
N VAL A 29 -8.20 4.92 -1.35
CA VAL A 29 -7.85 3.80 -0.46
C VAL A 29 -6.83 4.19 0.60
N TYR A 30 -5.64 4.63 0.20
CA TYR A 30 -4.48 4.65 1.10
C TYR A 30 -4.52 5.80 2.10
N ILE A 31 -4.91 6.98 1.70
CA ILE A 31 -5.07 8.12 2.62
C ILE A 31 -6.21 7.88 3.62
N PRO A 32 -7.40 7.44 3.21
CA PRO A 32 -8.47 7.12 4.17
C PRO A 32 -8.06 6.05 5.20
N SER A 33 -7.41 4.97 4.78
CA SER A 33 -6.98 3.94 5.71
C SER A 33 -5.89 4.44 6.65
N ASP A 34 -4.98 5.27 6.18
CA ASP A 34 -3.94 5.89 6.99
C ASP A 34 -4.51 6.86 8.02
N ILE A 35 -5.47 7.69 7.62
CA ILE A 35 -6.16 8.62 8.54
C ILE A 35 -6.86 7.84 9.64
N TYR A 36 -7.58 6.79 9.30
CA TYR A 36 -8.26 5.95 10.28
C TYR A 36 -7.28 5.29 11.25
N THR A 37 -6.16 4.77 10.74
CA THR A 37 -5.12 4.16 11.55
C THR A 37 -4.49 5.18 12.51
N ARG A 38 -4.18 6.39 12.03
CA ARG A 38 -3.65 7.48 12.87
C ARG A 38 -4.64 7.91 13.94
N TYR A 39 -5.92 8.00 13.59
CA TYR A 39 -6.98 8.31 14.54
C TYR A 39 -7.02 7.27 15.66
N LEU A 40 -6.98 5.99 15.33
CA LEU A 40 -6.98 4.91 16.33
C LEU A 40 -5.74 4.98 17.23
N ARG A 41 -4.59 5.27 16.66
CA ARG A 41 -3.34 5.45 17.42
C ARG A 41 -3.43 6.63 18.38
N LEU A 42 -3.97 7.75 17.94
CA LEU A 42 -4.19 8.92 18.80
C LEU A 42 -5.17 8.64 19.94
N ARG A 43 -6.13 7.74 19.72
CA ARG A 43 -7.05 7.28 20.73
C ARG A 43 -6.45 6.24 21.67
N GLY A 44 -5.18 5.88 21.50
CA GLY A 44 -4.52 4.87 22.32
C GLY A 44 -5.01 3.45 22.06
N ARG A 45 -5.62 3.20 20.88
CA ARG A 45 -6.09 1.87 20.51
C ARG A 45 -4.94 0.99 20.04
N ASP A 46 -5.07 -0.32 20.28
CA ASP A 46 -4.16 -1.33 19.75
C ASP A 46 -4.54 -1.58 18.29
N VAL A 47 -3.75 -1.04 17.37
CA VAL A 47 -4.03 -1.10 15.92
C VAL A 47 -2.80 -1.51 15.14
N ILE A 48 -3.01 -2.41 14.18
CA ILE A 48 -2.01 -2.79 13.18
C ILE A 48 -2.57 -2.45 11.82
N SER A 49 -1.78 -1.75 11.02
CA SER A 49 -2.09 -1.46 9.63
C SER A 49 -1.15 -2.24 8.73
N VAL A 50 -1.71 -2.99 7.79
CA VAL A 50 -0.93 -3.83 6.87
C VAL A 50 -1.31 -3.54 5.43
N CYS A 51 -0.30 -3.54 4.56
CA CYS A 51 -0.45 -3.41 3.13
C CYS A 51 0.74 -4.08 2.45
N GLY A 52 0.50 -4.82 1.41
CA GLY A 52 1.55 -5.37 0.55
C GLY A 52 1.48 -4.75 -0.84
N SER A 53 2.22 -5.30 -1.77
CA SER A 53 2.08 -4.99 -3.20
C SER A 53 1.71 -6.25 -3.97
N ASP A 54 0.88 -6.09 -5.00
CA ASP A 54 0.54 -7.17 -5.91
C ASP A 54 1.65 -7.27 -6.96
N GLU A 55 2.39 -8.39 -6.92
CA GLU A 55 3.66 -8.54 -7.63
C GLU A 55 3.63 -9.58 -8.75
N HIS A 56 2.46 -10.08 -9.11
CA HIS A 56 2.31 -11.11 -10.11
C HIS A 56 1.39 -10.66 -11.25
N GLY A 57 1.54 -11.29 -12.39
CA GLY A 57 0.64 -11.10 -13.51
C GLY A 57 1.32 -10.82 -14.84
N VAL A 58 0.59 -11.04 -15.91
CA VAL A 58 1.05 -10.88 -17.29
C VAL A 58 1.55 -9.46 -17.62
N PRO A 59 0.90 -8.37 -17.16
CA PRO A 59 1.39 -7.03 -17.46
C PRO A 59 2.82 -6.77 -16.99
N ILE A 60 3.23 -7.33 -15.86
CA ILE A 60 4.62 -7.22 -15.37
C ILE A 60 5.58 -7.94 -16.32
N THR A 61 5.22 -9.14 -16.76
CA THR A 61 6.02 -9.91 -17.72
C THR A 61 6.18 -9.17 -19.05
N ILE A 62 5.10 -8.59 -19.57
CA ILE A 62 5.13 -7.82 -20.82
C ILE A 62 6.04 -6.60 -20.68
N LYS A 63 5.89 -5.86 -19.58
CA LYS A 63 6.71 -4.67 -19.31
C LYS A 63 8.20 -5.03 -19.22
N ALA A 64 8.51 -6.13 -18.53
CA ALA A 64 9.87 -6.63 -18.40
C ALA A 64 10.48 -6.95 -19.78
N ARG A 65 9.72 -7.60 -20.64
CA ARG A 65 10.18 -7.90 -22.02
C ARG A 65 10.44 -6.64 -22.83
N LYS A 66 9.56 -5.64 -22.74
CA LYS A 66 9.72 -4.38 -23.47
C LYS A 66 10.95 -3.61 -23.01
N GLU A 67 11.29 -3.66 -21.73
CA GLU A 67 12.43 -2.95 -21.17
C GLU A 67 13.71 -3.78 -21.16
N GLY A 68 13.66 -5.05 -21.55
CA GLY A 68 14.84 -5.93 -21.55
C GLY A 68 15.35 -6.26 -20.15
N VAL A 69 14.46 -6.34 -19.16
CA VAL A 69 14.78 -6.65 -17.77
C VAL A 69 13.98 -7.86 -17.30
N THR A 70 14.26 -8.34 -16.10
CA THR A 70 13.51 -9.45 -15.51
C THR A 70 12.21 -8.95 -14.87
N PRO A 71 11.17 -9.80 -14.75
CA PRO A 71 9.97 -9.46 -13.99
C PRO A 71 10.28 -9.02 -12.56
N GLN A 72 11.23 -9.66 -11.91
CA GLN A 72 11.64 -9.30 -10.55
C GLN A 72 12.20 -7.87 -10.47
N GLN A 73 12.95 -7.44 -11.49
CA GLN A 73 13.46 -6.07 -11.54
C GLN A 73 12.34 -5.04 -11.68
N ILE A 74 11.28 -5.34 -12.43
CA ILE A 74 10.09 -4.48 -12.53
C ILE A 74 9.40 -4.37 -11.17
N VAL A 75 9.14 -5.49 -10.54
CA VAL A 75 8.48 -5.55 -9.24
C VAL A 75 9.27 -4.78 -8.18
N ASP A 76 10.56 -5.01 -8.08
CA ASP A 76 11.42 -4.34 -7.09
C ASP A 76 11.41 -2.82 -7.29
N ARG A 77 11.49 -2.38 -8.55
CA ARG A 77 11.45 -0.95 -8.90
C ARG A 77 10.17 -0.29 -8.39
N TYR A 78 9.02 -0.84 -8.73
CA TYR A 78 7.73 -0.24 -8.41
C TYR A 78 7.31 -0.47 -6.96
N HIS A 79 7.66 -1.60 -6.38
CA HIS A 79 7.47 -1.80 -4.94
C HIS A 79 8.21 -0.72 -4.14
N ASN A 80 9.46 -0.47 -4.45
CA ASN A 80 10.25 0.54 -3.76
C ASN A 80 9.73 1.96 -4.01
N LEU A 81 9.29 2.26 -5.22
CA LEU A 81 8.70 3.56 -5.55
C LEU A 81 7.40 3.80 -4.76
N ILE A 82 6.52 2.82 -4.72
CA ILE A 82 5.26 2.88 -3.96
C ILE A 82 5.55 3.03 -2.47
N LYS A 83 6.46 2.24 -1.94
CA LYS A 83 6.89 2.33 -0.54
C LYS A 83 7.38 3.72 -0.17
N LYS A 84 8.25 4.31 -0.99
CA LYS A 84 8.75 5.67 -0.78
C LYS A 84 7.64 6.71 -0.86
N SER A 85 6.68 6.53 -1.77
CA SER A 85 5.54 7.42 -1.87
C SER A 85 4.70 7.42 -0.59
N PHE A 86 4.43 6.25 -0.04
CA PHE A 86 3.70 6.13 1.22
C PHE A 86 4.48 6.70 2.40
N GLU A 87 5.76 6.42 2.49
CA GLU A 87 6.64 6.95 3.54
C GLU A 87 6.72 8.48 3.46
N GLY A 88 6.76 9.05 2.25
CA GLY A 88 6.75 10.50 2.03
C GLY A 88 5.48 11.18 2.55
N LEU A 89 4.37 10.46 2.61
CA LEU A 89 3.13 10.94 3.22
C LEU A 89 3.04 10.64 4.73
N GLY A 90 4.08 10.04 5.29
CA GLY A 90 4.12 9.68 6.69
C GLY A 90 3.30 8.45 7.06
N MET A 91 2.91 7.64 6.08
CA MET A 91 2.21 6.38 6.34
C MET A 91 3.16 5.36 6.95
N SER A 92 2.66 4.58 7.90
CA SER A 92 3.40 3.47 8.51
C SER A 92 2.53 2.24 8.63
N PHE A 93 3.09 1.12 8.23
CA PHE A 93 2.43 -0.17 8.26
C PHE A 93 3.13 -1.12 9.21
#